data_9cf1fbe771fdc654a17935dc62c87262
#
_entry.id   9cf1fbe771fdc654a17935dc62c87262
#
_cell.length_a   1.000
_cell.length_b   1.000
_cell.length_c   1.000
_cell.angle_alpha   90.00
_cell.angle_beta   90.00
_cell.angle_gamma   90.00
#
_symmetry.space_group_name_H-M   'P 1'
#
loop_
_entity.id
_entity.type
_entity.pdbx_description
1 polymer ?
#
loop_
_entity_poly.entity_id
_entity_poly.type
_entity_poly.pdbx_seq_one_letter_code
_entity_poly.pdbx_strand_id
1 'polypeptide(L)'
;TDSALTLKDTLAHLRCRIGSYRTKYLVTPGLYAIGNPGKDSDVFVTANYGLSFNKLRAALAGFDAWILVLDTKGINVWCAAGKGTFGTDELVKRIFSTRLLSVVSHRRLILPQLGGPGVAAHEIKRQTGFRVIYGPVKASDIKGFVEAGYRATAQMRKVDFDLIDRVVLTPMELRPAMKGLVIFAVLSLVVSGLS
;
A
#
# COMPACT_ATOMS: atom_id res chain seq x y z
N THR A 1 -15.49 5.39 4.14
CA THR A 1 -14.74 4.32 4.85
C THR A 1 -14.23 4.85 6.17
N ASP A 2 -14.37 4.09 7.25
CA ASP A 2 -13.85 4.46 8.56
C ASP A 2 -12.32 4.43 8.55
N SER A 3 -11.68 5.40 9.23
CA SER A 3 -10.23 5.44 9.43
C SER A 3 -9.77 4.50 10.55
N ALA A 4 -10.66 4.15 11.51
CA ALA A 4 -10.36 3.24 12.61
C ALA A 4 -10.14 1.80 12.12
N LEU A 5 -9.08 1.15 12.62
CA LEU A 5 -8.83 -0.26 12.38
C LEU A 5 -9.67 -1.10 13.34
N THR A 6 -10.37 -2.08 12.80
CA THR A 6 -11.14 -3.05 13.59
C THR A 6 -10.26 -4.21 14.08
N LEU A 7 -10.76 -4.98 15.06
CA LEU A 7 -10.09 -6.23 15.48
C LEU A 7 -9.94 -7.20 14.30
N LYS A 8 -10.90 -7.22 13.37
CA LYS A 8 -10.82 -8.04 12.14
C LYS A 8 -9.64 -7.60 11.26
N ASP A 9 -9.40 -6.29 11.12
CA ASP A 9 -8.25 -5.78 10.39
C ASP A 9 -6.94 -6.18 11.05
N THR A 10 -6.85 -6.08 12.38
CA THR A 10 -5.65 -6.47 13.14
C THR A 10 -5.35 -7.96 12.98
N LEU A 11 -6.37 -8.83 13.07
CA LEU A 11 -6.23 -10.26 12.82
C LEU A 11 -5.85 -10.56 11.38
N ALA A 12 -6.43 -9.85 10.40
CA ALA A 12 -6.06 -9.99 9.00
C ALA A 12 -4.61 -9.56 8.75
N HIS A 13 -4.15 -8.47 9.41
CA HIS A 13 -2.75 -8.04 9.35
C HIS A 13 -1.81 -9.13 9.88
N LEU A 14 -2.12 -9.75 11.02
CA LEU A 14 -1.33 -10.83 11.58
C LEU A 14 -1.29 -12.04 10.64
N ARG A 15 -2.45 -12.46 10.10
CA ARG A 15 -2.53 -13.55 9.12
C ARG A 15 -1.75 -13.28 7.85
N CYS A 16 -1.73 -12.02 7.36
CA CYS A 16 -0.92 -11.62 6.21
C CYS A 16 0.59 -11.73 6.47
N ARG A 17 1.02 -11.53 7.72
CA ARG A 17 2.44 -11.61 8.11
C ARG A 17 2.92 -13.04 8.31
N ILE A 18 2.03 -13.96 8.70
CA ILE A 18 2.37 -15.35 9.01
C ILE A 18 2.14 -16.28 7.80
N GLY A 19 1.28 -15.93 6.85
CA GLY A 19 0.83 -16.90 5.87
C GLY A 19 0.43 -16.41 4.48
N SER A 20 -0.20 -17.33 3.73
CA SER A 20 -0.71 -17.12 2.36
C SER A 20 -1.94 -16.19 2.28
N TYR A 21 -2.48 -15.73 3.40
CA TYR A 21 -3.62 -14.82 3.43
C TYR A 21 -3.32 -13.47 2.76
N ARG A 22 -2.04 -13.14 2.64
CA ARG A 22 -1.54 -11.93 1.96
C ARG A 22 -2.12 -11.74 0.56
N THR A 23 -2.24 -12.81 -0.22
CA THR A 23 -2.76 -12.75 -1.60
C THR A 23 -4.29 -12.67 -1.67
N LYS A 24 -4.97 -12.92 -0.55
CA LYS A 24 -6.43 -12.90 -0.44
C LYS A 24 -6.98 -11.62 0.21
N TYR A 25 -6.13 -10.84 0.89
CA TYR A 25 -6.54 -9.63 1.58
C TYR A 25 -6.50 -8.43 0.63
N LEU A 26 -7.56 -8.32 -0.16
CA LEU A 26 -7.70 -7.35 -1.24
C LEU A 26 -8.78 -6.32 -0.91
N VAL A 27 -8.57 -5.11 -1.41
CA VAL A 27 -9.57 -4.03 -1.44
C VAL A 27 -9.99 -3.84 -2.89
N THR A 28 -11.27 -3.63 -3.12
CA THR A 28 -11.76 -3.37 -4.48
C THR A 28 -11.14 -2.08 -5.01
N PRO A 29 -10.54 -2.09 -6.22
CA PRO A 29 -10.01 -0.87 -6.82
C PRO A 29 -11.11 0.17 -7.07
N GLY A 30 -10.86 1.43 -6.71
CA GLY A 30 -11.87 2.48 -6.81
C GLY A 30 -11.55 3.71 -5.97
N LEU A 31 -12.54 4.56 -5.74
CA LEU A 31 -12.43 5.79 -4.95
C LEU A 31 -13.16 5.63 -3.62
N TYR A 32 -12.49 5.96 -2.53
CA TYR A 32 -13.00 5.84 -1.15
C TYR A 32 -12.93 7.18 -0.43
N ALA A 33 -13.96 7.49 0.33
CA ALA A 33 -14.02 8.66 1.21
C ALA A 33 -13.53 8.30 2.61
N ILE A 34 -12.70 9.15 3.20
CA ILE A 34 -12.32 9.18 4.62
C ILE A 34 -12.87 10.46 5.21
N GLY A 35 -13.57 10.38 6.34
CA GLY A 35 -14.28 11.52 6.89
C GLY A 35 -15.41 11.97 5.96
N ASN A 36 -15.52 13.27 5.73
CA ASN A 36 -16.52 13.89 4.86
C ASN A 36 -15.84 14.73 3.76
N PRO A 37 -15.13 14.10 2.80
CA PRO A 37 -14.33 14.82 1.82
C PRO A 37 -15.19 15.56 0.80
N GLY A 38 -14.82 16.80 0.56
CA GLY A 38 -15.40 17.67 -0.46
C GLY A 38 -14.58 17.71 -1.75
N LYS A 39 -14.92 18.68 -2.62
CA LYS A 39 -14.23 18.87 -3.92
C LYS A 39 -12.78 19.34 -3.78
N ASP A 40 -12.43 19.98 -2.68
CA ASP A 40 -11.09 20.53 -2.43
C ASP A 40 -10.22 19.61 -1.56
N SER A 41 -10.80 18.49 -1.10
CA SER A 41 -10.09 17.50 -0.27
C SER A 41 -9.04 16.74 -1.05
N ASP A 42 -7.91 16.46 -0.42
CA ASP A 42 -6.77 15.77 -1.02
C ASP A 42 -7.11 14.36 -1.51
N VAL A 43 -6.44 13.93 -2.57
CA VAL A 43 -6.55 12.58 -3.13
C VAL A 43 -5.24 11.83 -2.91
N PHE A 44 -5.27 10.83 -2.06
CA PHE A 44 -4.16 9.91 -1.81
C PHE A 44 -4.31 8.65 -2.65
N VAL A 45 -3.21 8.15 -3.19
CA VAL A 45 -3.20 6.96 -4.05
C VAL A 45 -2.55 5.79 -3.33
N THR A 46 -3.14 4.60 -3.43
CA THR A 46 -2.57 3.38 -2.84
C THR A 46 -2.85 2.13 -3.68
N ALA A 47 -2.20 1.03 -3.31
CA ALA A 47 -2.42 -0.28 -3.90
C ALA A 47 -3.68 -0.96 -3.31
N ASN A 48 -4.29 -1.90 -4.05
CA ASN A 48 -5.40 -2.70 -3.55
C ASN A 48 -4.98 -3.84 -2.59
N TYR A 49 -3.77 -3.82 -2.10
CA TYR A 49 -3.31 -4.68 -1.01
C TYR A 49 -3.87 -4.17 0.33
N GLY A 50 -4.62 -5.00 1.04
CA GLY A 50 -5.36 -4.60 2.24
C GLY A 50 -4.50 -3.95 3.34
N LEU A 51 -3.24 -4.42 3.55
CA LEU A 51 -2.36 -3.77 4.51
C LEU A 51 -1.95 -2.36 4.08
N SER A 52 -1.69 -2.13 2.79
CA SER A 52 -1.33 -0.80 2.28
C SER A 52 -2.50 0.17 2.45
N PHE A 53 -3.70 -0.28 2.07
CA PHE A 53 -4.93 0.50 2.24
C PHE A 53 -5.20 0.83 3.71
N ASN A 54 -5.14 -0.17 4.60
CA ASN A 54 -5.40 0.01 6.02
C ASN A 54 -4.38 0.93 6.71
N LYS A 55 -3.10 0.84 6.35
CA LYS A 55 -2.08 1.76 6.86
C LYS A 55 -2.35 3.20 6.43
N LEU A 56 -2.75 3.40 5.17
CA LEU A 56 -3.08 4.73 4.66
C LEU A 56 -4.34 5.28 5.35
N ARG A 57 -5.45 4.53 5.39
CA ARG A 57 -6.68 5.03 5.99
C ARG A 57 -6.55 5.34 7.47
N ALA A 58 -5.75 4.56 8.21
CA ALA A 58 -5.46 4.83 9.61
C ALA A 58 -4.61 6.11 9.79
N ALA A 59 -3.64 6.35 8.91
CA ALA A 59 -2.83 7.56 8.93
C ALA A 59 -3.63 8.82 8.55
N LEU A 60 -4.76 8.66 7.86
CA LEU A 60 -5.69 9.73 7.51
C LEU A 60 -6.79 9.94 8.55
N ALA A 61 -6.65 9.39 9.76
CA ALA A 61 -7.57 9.67 10.85
C ALA A 61 -7.60 11.17 11.17
N GLY A 62 -8.80 11.76 11.19
CA GLY A 62 -9.00 13.20 11.39
C GLY A 62 -8.84 14.05 10.12
N PHE A 63 -8.59 13.44 8.97
CA PHE A 63 -8.62 14.12 7.67
C PHE A 63 -9.94 13.89 6.95
N ASP A 64 -10.36 14.87 6.15
CA ASP A 64 -11.36 14.72 5.11
C ASP A 64 -10.64 14.54 3.78
N ALA A 65 -10.51 13.31 3.32
CA ALA A 65 -9.66 12.96 2.17
C ALA A 65 -10.26 11.85 1.30
N TRP A 66 -9.85 11.82 0.05
CA TRP A 66 -10.13 10.74 -0.90
C TRP A 66 -8.96 9.75 -0.97
N ILE A 67 -9.26 8.46 -1.06
CA ILE A 67 -8.28 7.41 -1.36
C ILE A 67 -8.62 6.79 -2.72
N LEU A 68 -7.71 6.93 -3.68
CA LEU A 68 -7.78 6.26 -4.97
C LEU A 68 -6.99 4.95 -4.91
N VAL A 69 -7.68 3.82 -5.01
CA VAL A 69 -7.11 2.48 -4.90
C VAL A 69 -6.87 1.90 -6.30
N LEU A 70 -5.62 1.61 -6.63
CA LEU A 70 -5.20 1.02 -7.90
C LEU A 70 -5.29 -0.51 -7.85
N ASP A 71 -5.57 -1.14 -9.01
CA ASP A 71 -5.52 -2.60 -9.14
C ASP A 71 -4.07 -3.08 -9.32
N THR A 72 -3.44 -3.41 -8.22
CA THR A 72 -2.07 -3.94 -8.19
C THR A 72 -2.01 -5.47 -8.07
N LYS A 73 -3.15 -6.14 -8.28
CA LYS A 73 -3.30 -7.59 -8.10
C LYS A 73 -2.96 -8.04 -6.66
N GLY A 74 -3.30 -7.20 -5.68
CA GLY A 74 -3.04 -7.47 -4.27
C GLY A 74 -1.56 -7.35 -3.86
N ILE A 75 -0.74 -6.73 -4.69
CA ILE A 75 0.68 -6.49 -4.41
C ILE A 75 0.81 -5.12 -3.73
N ASN A 76 1.69 -5.02 -2.72
CA ASN A 76 1.98 -3.74 -2.07
C ASN A 76 2.60 -2.73 -3.04
N VAL A 77 2.55 -1.44 -2.69
CA VAL A 77 3.02 -0.35 -3.57
C VAL A 77 4.42 -0.58 -4.10
N TRP A 78 5.40 -0.89 -3.26
CA TRP A 78 6.79 -1.03 -3.65
C TRP A 78 7.01 -2.14 -4.68
N CYS A 79 6.57 -3.36 -4.33
CA CYS A 79 6.70 -4.50 -5.25
C CYS A 79 5.87 -4.31 -6.54
N ALA A 80 4.70 -3.66 -6.43
CA ALA A 80 3.82 -3.39 -7.55
C ALA A 80 4.41 -2.34 -8.51
N ALA A 81 5.07 -1.30 -7.97
CA ALA A 81 5.78 -0.32 -8.78
C ALA A 81 6.92 -0.96 -9.59
N GLY A 82 7.71 -1.84 -8.96
CA GLY A 82 8.77 -2.58 -9.65
C GLY A 82 8.26 -3.58 -10.69
N LYS A 83 7.02 -4.09 -10.53
CA LYS A 83 6.37 -5.01 -11.48
C LYS A 83 5.50 -4.31 -12.53
N GLY A 84 5.37 -3.00 -12.47
CA GLY A 84 4.53 -2.21 -13.38
C GLY A 84 3.03 -2.24 -13.09
N THR A 85 2.54 -2.96 -12.07
CA THR A 85 1.11 -3.01 -11.72
C THR A 85 0.66 -1.79 -10.88
N PHE A 86 1.57 -1.15 -10.14
CA PHE A 86 1.36 0.21 -9.64
C PHE A 86 2.01 1.17 -10.64
N GLY A 87 1.34 1.41 -11.76
CA GLY A 87 1.91 2.06 -12.92
C GLY A 87 1.07 3.21 -13.47
N THR A 88 1.66 3.91 -14.43
CA THR A 88 1.03 5.04 -15.13
C THR A 88 -0.31 4.67 -15.73
N ASP A 89 -0.38 3.57 -16.48
CA ASP A 89 -1.60 3.17 -17.19
C ASP A 89 -2.75 2.82 -16.25
N GLU A 90 -2.46 2.09 -15.14
CA GLU A 90 -3.48 1.77 -14.15
C GLU A 90 -3.96 3.04 -13.44
N LEU A 91 -3.07 3.98 -13.12
CA LEU A 91 -3.46 5.24 -12.50
C LEU A 91 -4.35 6.08 -13.43
N VAL A 92 -3.99 6.21 -14.71
CA VAL A 92 -4.81 6.89 -15.73
C VAL A 92 -6.18 6.23 -15.85
N LYS A 93 -6.21 4.90 -16.02
CA LYS A 93 -7.45 4.12 -16.08
C LYS A 93 -8.32 4.37 -14.84
N ARG A 94 -7.72 4.38 -13.63
CA ARG A 94 -8.45 4.54 -12.37
C ARG A 94 -9.04 5.95 -12.23
N ILE A 95 -8.29 6.99 -12.62
CA ILE A 95 -8.78 8.37 -12.65
C ILE A 95 -10.06 8.48 -13.50
N PHE A 96 -10.05 7.91 -14.69
CA PHE A 96 -11.21 7.97 -15.58
C PHE A 96 -12.37 7.08 -15.11
N SER A 97 -12.10 5.85 -14.70
CA SER A 97 -13.13 4.90 -14.26
C SER A 97 -13.88 5.36 -13.01
N THR A 98 -13.22 6.11 -12.12
CA THR A 98 -13.85 6.70 -10.93
C THR A 98 -14.43 8.10 -11.17
N ARG A 99 -14.32 8.62 -12.39
CA ARG A 99 -14.72 9.99 -12.74
C ARG A 99 -14.10 11.05 -11.80
N LEU A 100 -12.87 10.84 -11.37
CA LEU A 100 -12.21 11.68 -10.38
C LEU A 100 -12.19 13.16 -10.77
N LEU A 101 -12.11 13.45 -12.07
CA LEU A 101 -12.18 14.81 -12.63
C LEU A 101 -13.47 15.58 -12.24
N SER A 102 -14.55 14.86 -11.99
CA SER A 102 -15.84 15.43 -11.57
C SER A 102 -16.02 15.44 -10.06
N VAL A 103 -15.20 14.68 -9.32
CA VAL A 103 -15.28 14.59 -7.86
C VAL A 103 -14.50 15.70 -7.20
N VAL A 104 -13.31 16.06 -7.73
CA VAL A 104 -12.45 17.09 -7.15
C VAL A 104 -12.26 18.28 -8.08
N SER A 105 -12.19 19.50 -7.51
CA SER A 105 -11.99 20.76 -8.24
C SER A 105 -10.52 20.96 -8.62
N HIS A 106 -9.61 20.47 -7.79
CA HIS A 106 -8.16 20.57 -8.01
C HIS A 106 -7.61 19.44 -8.91
N ARG A 107 -6.33 19.55 -9.27
CA ARG A 107 -5.62 18.57 -10.11
C ARG A 107 -4.35 18.07 -9.42
N ARG A 108 -4.46 17.63 -8.15
CA ARG A 108 -3.35 17.09 -7.35
C ARG A 108 -3.65 15.64 -6.97
N LEU A 109 -2.63 14.78 -7.07
CA LEU A 109 -2.63 13.41 -6.56
C LEU A 109 -1.42 13.22 -5.67
N ILE A 110 -1.62 12.65 -4.49
CA ILE A 110 -0.55 12.35 -3.55
C ILE A 110 -0.27 10.85 -3.61
N LEU A 111 0.90 10.52 -4.16
CA LEU A 111 1.38 9.13 -4.29
C LEU A 111 2.40 8.82 -3.20
N PRO A 112 2.43 7.58 -2.68
CA PRO A 112 3.52 7.18 -1.80
C PRO A 112 4.86 7.22 -2.54
N GLN A 113 5.94 7.62 -1.86
CA GLN A 113 7.28 7.70 -2.43
C GLN A 113 7.71 6.40 -3.14
N LEU A 114 7.34 5.25 -2.56
CA LEU A 114 7.66 3.93 -3.10
C LEU A 114 6.95 3.59 -4.42
N GLY A 115 5.95 4.37 -4.81
CA GLY A 115 5.28 4.26 -6.10
C GLY A 115 6.02 4.96 -7.25
N GLY A 116 7.04 5.78 -6.92
CA GLY A 116 7.78 6.59 -7.89
C GLY A 116 8.34 5.83 -9.10
N PRO A 117 8.96 4.66 -8.92
CA PRO A 117 9.51 3.90 -10.06
C PRO A 117 8.46 3.43 -11.09
N GLY A 118 7.20 3.26 -10.66
CA GLY A 118 6.13 2.77 -11.55
C GLY A 118 5.32 3.87 -12.24
N VAL A 119 5.38 5.12 -11.78
CA VAL A 119 4.50 6.19 -12.27
C VAL A 119 5.30 7.32 -12.89
N ALA A 120 5.09 7.55 -14.18
CA ALA A 120 5.64 8.70 -14.90
C ALA A 120 4.76 9.94 -14.68
N ALA A 121 5.13 10.81 -13.75
CA ALA A 121 4.33 11.96 -13.34
C ALA A 121 3.98 12.91 -14.50
N HIS A 122 4.89 13.07 -15.48
CA HIS A 122 4.67 13.91 -16.66
C HIS A 122 3.60 13.32 -17.58
N GLU A 123 3.54 11.98 -17.70
CA GLU A 123 2.50 11.28 -18.47
C GLU A 123 1.12 11.40 -17.82
N ILE A 124 1.04 11.25 -16.48
CA ILE A 124 -0.21 11.50 -15.74
C ILE A 124 -0.72 12.91 -16.02
N LYS A 125 0.17 13.90 -15.93
CA LYS A 125 -0.19 15.30 -16.20
C LYS A 125 -0.67 15.49 -17.64
N ARG A 126 0.01 14.90 -18.60
CA ARG A 126 -0.33 15.00 -20.04
C ARG A 126 -1.70 14.37 -20.33
N GLN A 127 -1.99 13.19 -19.79
CA GLN A 127 -3.19 12.42 -20.13
C GLN A 127 -4.42 12.83 -19.33
N THR A 128 -4.25 13.28 -18.09
CA THR A 128 -5.37 13.51 -17.16
C THR A 128 -5.45 14.94 -16.62
N GLY A 129 -4.41 15.75 -16.81
CA GLY A 129 -4.26 17.06 -16.20
C GLY A 129 -3.84 17.02 -14.72
N PHE A 130 -3.80 15.87 -14.06
CA PHE A 130 -3.40 15.78 -12.67
C PHE A 130 -1.89 15.87 -12.49
N ARG A 131 -1.46 16.67 -11.51
CA ARG A 131 -0.08 16.74 -11.05
C ARG A 131 0.13 15.71 -9.94
N VAL A 132 1.16 14.89 -10.08
CA VAL A 132 1.60 13.94 -9.05
C VAL A 132 2.54 14.65 -8.08
N ILE A 133 2.29 14.45 -6.79
CA ILE A 133 3.15 14.83 -5.69
C ILE A 133 3.55 13.54 -4.97
N TYR A 134 4.85 13.29 -4.85
CA TYR A 134 5.35 12.15 -4.10
C TYR A 134 5.43 12.50 -2.61
N GLY A 135 4.63 11.80 -1.81
CA GLY A 135 4.57 11.93 -0.38
C GLY A 135 5.64 11.11 0.34
N PRO A 136 5.49 10.86 1.65
CA PRO A 136 6.44 10.12 2.44
C PRO A 136 6.44 8.61 2.13
N VAL A 137 7.51 7.92 2.55
CA VAL A 137 7.62 6.45 2.53
C VAL A 137 6.68 5.84 3.56
N LYS A 138 6.70 6.36 4.79
CA LYS A 138 5.85 5.88 5.90
C LYS A 138 4.53 6.64 5.93
N ALA A 139 3.42 5.91 6.07
CA ALA A 139 2.10 6.52 6.18
C ALA A 139 1.95 7.38 7.45
N SER A 140 2.68 7.05 8.54
CA SER A 140 2.73 7.85 9.77
C SER A 140 3.18 9.30 9.56
N ASP A 141 3.95 9.56 8.51
CA ASP A 141 4.52 10.88 8.24
C ASP A 141 3.59 11.78 7.40
N ILE A 142 2.43 11.24 6.97
CA ILE A 142 1.48 11.96 6.09
C ILE A 142 1.01 13.25 6.75
N LYS A 143 0.70 13.22 8.05
CA LYS A 143 0.23 14.41 8.76
C LYS A 143 1.26 15.54 8.69
N GLY A 144 2.50 15.28 9.10
CA GLY A 144 3.57 16.27 9.02
C GLY A 144 3.90 16.73 7.59
N PHE A 145 3.77 15.82 6.62
CA PHE A 145 3.95 16.15 5.20
C PHE A 145 2.88 17.13 4.68
N VAL A 146 1.62 16.94 5.04
CA VAL A 146 0.52 17.85 4.67
C VAL A 146 0.67 19.20 5.37
N GLU A 147 0.97 19.20 6.69
CA GLU A 147 1.22 20.41 7.48
C GLU A 147 2.41 21.22 6.96
N ALA A 148 3.43 20.54 6.40
CA ALA A 148 4.57 21.18 5.74
C ALA A 148 4.28 21.69 4.31
N GLY A 149 3.02 21.73 3.89
CA GLY A 149 2.62 22.15 2.55
C GLY A 149 3.07 21.21 1.45
N TYR A 150 2.97 19.92 1.68
CA TYR A 150 3.35 18.82 0.77
C TYR A 150 4.86 18.77 0.46
N ARG A 151 5.69 19.15 1.41
CA ARG A 151 7.15 19.08 1.32
C ARG A 151 7.67 17.92 2.15
N ALA A 152 8.13 16.86 1.49
CA ALA A 152 8.76 15.74 2.17
C ALA A 152 10.20 16.10 2.56
N THR A 153 10.56 15.88 3.81
CA THR A 153 11.93 15.98 4.30
C THR A 153 12.79 14.85 3.74
N ALA A 154 14.12 14.98 3.83
CA ALA A 154 15.05 13.92 3.44
C ALA A 154 14.77 12.60 4.20
N GLN A 155 14.39 12.69 5.48
CA GLN A 155 14.04 11.52 6.30
C GLN A 155 12.75 10.85 5.82
N MET A 156 11.72 11.59 5.48
CA MET A 156 10.45 11.05 4.96
C MET A 156 10.62 10.29 3.62
N ARG A 157 11.73 10.50 2.92
CA ARG A 157 12.05 9.83 1.65
C ARG A 157 12.90 8.57 1.80
N LYS A 158 13.42 8.30 3.01
CA LYS A 158 14.25 7.12 3.27
C LYS A 158 13.41 5.93 3.67
N VAL A 159 13.84 4.76 3.19
CA VAL A 159 13.33 3.48 3.68
C VAL A 159 14.23 3.08 4.84
N ASP A 160 13.73 3.25 6.06
CA ASP A 160 14.41 2.74 7.24
C ASP A 160 13.90 1.32 7.51
N PHE A 161 14.84 0.37 7.54
CA PHE A 161 14.59 -1.00 7.96
C PHE A 161 15.14 -1.16 9.38
N ASP A 162 14.33 -0.78 10.37
CA ASP A 162 14.70 -0.96 11.76
C ASP A 162 14.57 -2.43 12.21
N LEU A 163 15.05 -2.74 13.42
CA LEU A 163 15.04 -4.10 13.95
C LEU A 163 13.60 -4.65 14.05
N ILE A 164 12.63 -3.82 14.38
CA ILE A 164 11.22 -4.20 14.51
C ILE A 164 10.66 -4.59 13.15
N ASP A 165 10.95 -3.82 12.09
CA ASP A 165 10.53 -4.15 10.73
C ASP A 165 11.11 -5.50 10.27
N ARG A 166 12.36 -5.81 10.63
CA ARG A 166 13.00 -7.10 10.34
C ARG A 166 12.34 -8.26 11.09
N VAL A 167 12.10 -8.10 12.39
CA VAL A 167 11.43 -9.13 13.22
C VAL A 167 10.01 -9.40 12.71
N VAL A 168 9.29 -8.38 12.28
CA VAL A 168 7.93 -8.51 11.71
C VAL A 168 7.92 -9.33 10.41
N LEU A 169 9.00 -9.33 9.63
CA LEU A 169 9.12 -10.10 8.39
C LEU A 169 9.64 -11.53 8.61
N THR A 170 10.33 -11.79 9.73
CA THR A 170 10.96 -13.09 10.07
C THR A 170 10.01 -14.29 9.92
N PRO A 171 8.74 -14.28 10.38
CA PRO A 171 7.85 -15.43 10.24
C PRO A 171 7.59 -15.82 8.78
N MET A 172 7.62 -14.86 7.87
CA MET A 172 7.38 -15.10 6.44
C MET A 172 8.58 -15.75 5.76
N GLU A 173 9.78 -15.39 6.20
CA GLU A 173 11.05 -15.98 5.70
C GLU A 173 11.29 -17.39 6.28
N LEU A 174 10.94 -17.60 7.55
CA LEU A 174 11.11 -18.90 8.21
C LEU A 174 10.16 -19.99 7.68
N ARG A 175 8.97 -19.62 7.22
CA ARG A 175 7.96 -20.60 6.79
C ARG A 175 8.40 -21.52 5.65
N PRO A 176 9.06 -21.08 4.56
CA PRO A 176 9.60 -21.97 3.54
C PRO A 176 10.70 -22.89 4.10
N ALA A 177 11.59 -22.35 4.93
CA ALA A 177 12.66 -23.11 5.57
C ALA A 177 12.12 -24.20 6.52
N MET A 178 11.09 -23.88 7.32
CA MET A 178 10.45 -24.87 8.20
C MET A 178 9.78 -26.01 7.44
N LYS A 179 9.18 -25.75 6.28
CA LYS A 179 8.61 -26.83 5.45
C LYS A 179 9.71 -27.82 5.02
N GLY A 180 10.84 -27.31 4.55
CA GLY A 180 11.98 -28.14 4.17
C GLY A 180 12.52 -28.96 5.35
N LEU A 181 12.63 -28.33 6.52
CA LEU A 181 13.11 -28.98 7.75
C LEU A 181 12.18 -30.11 8.21
N VAL A 182 10.86 -29.89 8.17
CA VAL A 182 9.87 -30.90 8.52
C VAL A 182 9.92 -32.08 7.55
N ILE A 183 9.99 -31.82 6.24
CA ILE A 183 10.11 -32.87 5.23
C ILE A 183 11.40 -33.70 5.47
N PHE A 184 12.52 -33.01 5.69
CA PHE A 184 13.81 -33.69 5.99
C PHE A 184 13.73 -34.53 7.26
N ALA A 185 13.15 -34.01 8.35
CA ALA A 185 12.98 -34.75 9.60
C ALA A 185 12.11 -35.99 9.42
N VAL A 186 11.00 -35.90 8.69
CA VAL A 186 10.12 -37.05 8.40
C VAL A 186 10.86 -38.09 7.57
N LEU A 187 11.57 -37.69 6.53
CA LEU A 187 12.37 -38.62 5.70
C LEU A 187 13.47 -39.30 6.51
N SER A 188 14.16 -38.57 7.38
CA SER A 188 15.19 -39.15 8.27
C SER A 188 14.63 -40.18 9.24
N LEU A 189 13.43 -39.92 9.81
CA LEU A 189 12.74 -40.88 10.68
C LEU A 189 12.29 -42.14 9.94
N VAL A 190 11.82 -41.99 8.70
CA VAL A 190 11.42 -43.16 7.87
C VAL A 190 12.66 -44.02 7.55
N VAL A 191 13.76 -43.40 7.15
CA VAL A 191 14.98 -44.12 6.81
C VAL A 191 15.60 -44.84 8.05
N SER A 192 15.61 -44.15 9.20
CA SER A 192 16.15 -44.75 10.45
C SER A 192 15.22 -45.80 11.07
N GLY A 193 13.92 -45.78 10.77
CA GLY A 193 12.97 -46.79 11.19
C GLY A 193 12.93 -48.04 10.29
N LEU A 194 13.58 -48.01 9.13
CA LEU A 194 13.70 -49.13 8.19
C LEU A 194 15.06 -49.86 8.29
N SER A 195 15.96 -49.38 9.11
CA SER A 195 17.22 -49.98 9.44
C SER A 195 17.22 -50.59 10.84
#